data_43ac2a0325a35305bc0393829d283a1f
#
_entry.id   43ac2a0325a35305bc0393829d283a1f
#
_cell.length_a   1.000
_cell.length_b   1.000
_cell.length_c   1.000
_cell.angle_alpha   90.00
_cell.angle_beta   90.00
_cell.angle_gamma   90.00
#
_symmetry.space_group_name_H-M   'P 1'
#
loop_
_entity.id
_entity.type
_entity.pdbx_description
1 polymer ?
#
loop_
_entity_poly.entity_id
_entity_poly.type
_entity_poly.pdbx_seq_one_letter_code
_entity_poly.pdbx_strand_id
1 'polypeptide(L)'
;VCSSDLDVKQSIYGFRQAKPEIFIERKNEYKRFNEENPEYPATIILDRNFRSRFEVCDAVNFIFERIMTKESAKMEYNSDERLVNGAEFPKSDDCNFEISLIESENSDLEKEEIEAKYIADKIHDMINSGFRVKDGDIMREARYGDFAIILRSPSGKAATYVNTLNNSGIPAYSENKSSFFDAVEIKIMLNLLRVIDNPGIDIPLLSVLCSPMYAFTPDELAEMRCESRKSSLYSSVCEYAKTNDKARKFVDELKILRDCACTNSVDALISKACEMTGFMSISLAVSGKDRK
;
A
#
# COMPACT_ATOMS: atom_id res chain seq x y z
N VAL A 1 -34.16 -16.51 -16.07
CA VAL A 1 -32.92 -17.22 -16.38
C VAL A 1 -31.85 -16.70 -15.44
N CYS A 2 -31.34 -17.52 -14.52
CA CYS A 2 -30.16 -17.19 -13.74
C CYS A 2 -28.92 -17.61 -14.55
N SER A 3 -28.05 -16.68 -14.87
CA SER A 3 -26.70 -16.94 -15.36
C SER A 3 -25.71 -16.66 -14.23
N SER A 4 -24.73 -17.52 -14.07
CA SER A 4 -23.60 -17.31 -13.17
C SER A 4 -22.34 -17.33 -14.04
N ASP A 5 -21.64 -16.20 -14.06
CA ASP A 5 -20.35 -16.02 -14.73
C ASP A 5 -19.27 -16.01 -13.66
N LEU A 6 -18.39 -17.00 -13.70
CA LEU A 6 -17.29 -17.16 -12.74
C LEU A 6 -16.05 -17.75 -13.42
N ASP A 7 -14.93 -17.14 -13.21
CA ASP A 7 -13.62 -17.75 -13.45
C ASP A 7 -13.09 -18.35 -12.14
N VAL A 8 -13.09 -19.67 -12.05
CA VAL A 8 -12.61 -20.38 -10.85
C VAL A 8 -11.15 -20.08 -10.54
N LYS A 9 -10.33 -19.84 -11.58
CA LYS A 9 -8.91 -19.48 -11.43
C LYS A 9 -8.69 -18.17 -10.69
N GLN A 10 -9.69 -17.27 -10.69
CA GLN A 10 -9.68 -15.98 -10.01
C GLN A 10 -10.37 -16.02 -8.64
N SER A 11 -10.69 -17.21 -8.12
CA SER A 11 -11.36 -17.39 -6.83
C SER A 11 -10.40 -17.19 -5.66
N ILE A 12 -10.04 -15.93 -5.38
CA ILE A 12 -9.07 -15.54 -4.35
C ILE A 12 -9.70 -15.32 -2.95
N TYR A 13 -11.02 -15.40 -2.83
CA TYR A 13 -11.74 -15.13 -1.57
C TYR A 13 -12.02 -16.36 -0.71
N GLY A 14 -11.20 -17.42 -0.81
CA GLY A 14 -11.32 -18.62 0.03
C GLY A 14 -11.34 -18.32 1.53
N PHE A 15 -10.58 -17.29 1.96
CA PHE A 15 -10.56 -16.81 3.35
C PHE A 15 -11.90 -16.16 3.81
N ARG A 16 -12.79 -15.81 2.88
CA ARG A 16 -14.17 -15.34 3.14
C ARG A 16 -15.21 -16.43 2.94
N GLN A 17 -14.79 -17.70 3.00
CA GLN A 17 -15.65 -18.88 2.79
C GLN A 17 -16.26 -18.97 1.38
N ALA A 18 -15.68 -18.34 0.38
CA ALA A 18 -16.03 -18.58 -1.00
C ALA A 18 -15.76 -20.05 -1.34
N LYS A 19 -16.75 -20.73 -1.88
CA LYS A 19 -16.69 -22.16 -2.24
C LYS A 19 -16.75 -22.30 -3.76
N PRO A 20 -15.64 -22.23 -4.47
CA PRO A 20 -15.61 -22.42 -5.91
C PRO A 20 -16.01 -23.84 -6.32
N GLU A 21 -15.94 -24.81 -5.40
CA GLU A 21 -16.34 -26.20 -5.61
C GLU A 21 -17.79 -26.33 -6.11
N ILE A 22 -18.71 -25.49 -5.60
CA ILE A 22 -20.11 -25.49 -6.02
C ILE A 22 -20.23 -25.18 -7.52
N PHE A 23 -19.42 -24.23 -8.01
CA PHE A 23 -19.40 -23.89 -9.43
C PHE A 23 -18.78 -25.03 -10.27
N ILE A 24 -17.69 -25.63 -9.77
CA ILE A 24 -17.04 -26.78 -10.43
C ILE A 24 -18.00 -27.95 -10.54
N GLU A 25 -18.77 -28.27 -9.49
CA GLU A 25 -19.78 -29.29 -9.49
C GLU A 25 -20.85 -29.03 -10.57
N ARG A 26 -21.37 -27.81 -10.65
CA ARG A 26 -22.35 -27.41 -11.68
C ARG A 26 -21.77 -27.47 -13.08
N LYS A 27 -20.53 -27.00 -13.27
CA LYS A 27 -19.82 -27.10 -14.55
C LYS A 27 -19.72 -28.57 -15.04
N ASN A 28 -19.44 -29.50 -14.12
CA ASN A 28 -19.29 -30.91 -14.42
C ASN A 28 -20.64 -31.62 -14.62
N GLU A 29 -21.70 -31.17 -13.97
CA GLU A 29 -23.04 -31.73 -14.04
C GLU A 29 -23.76 -31.35 -15.35
N TYR A 30 -23.55 -30.09 -15.79
CA TYR A 30 -24.29 -29.57 -16.95
C TYR A 30 -23.59 -29.90 -18.26
N LYS A 31 -24.39 -30.24 -19.27
CA LYS A 31 -23.90 -30.47 -20.64
C LYS A 31 -23.42 -29.15 -21.27
N ARG A 32 -22.48 -29.25 -22.21
CA ARG A 32 -22.11 -28.07 -23.01
C ARG A 32 -23.31 -27.64 -23.86
N PHE A 33 -23.48 -26.32 -23.94
CA PHE A 33 -24.50 -25.72 -24.78
C PHE A 33 -24.28 -26.08 -26.25
N ASN A 34 -25.35 -26.50 -26.91
CA ASN A 34 -25.37 -26.77 -28.35
C ASN A 34 -26.46 -25.91 -28.98
N GLU A 35 -26.10 -25.08 -29.95
CA GLU A 35 -27.04 -24.19 -30.64
C GLU A 35 -28.06 -24.96 -31.49
N GLU A 36 -27.68 -26.12 -32.07
CA GLU A 36 -28.56 -26.95 -32.91
C GLU A 36 -29.64 -27.67 -32.08
N ASN A 37 -29.33 -27.99 -30.83
CA ASN A 37 -30.26 -28.65 -29.91
C ASN A 37 -30.08 -28.09 -28.47
N PRO A 38 -30.68 -26.96 -28.15
CA PRO A 38 -30.48 -26.31 -26.86
C PRO A 38 -31.17 -27.04 -25.72
N GLU A 39 -30.37 -27.69 -24.88
CA GLU A 39 -30.79 -28.30 -23.62
C GLU A 39 -30.36 -27.44 -22.45
N TYR A 40 -31.23 -27.32 -21.42
CA TYR A 40 -30.93 -26.56 -20.20
C TYR A 40 -31.15 -27.43 -18.96
N PRO A 41 -30.34 -27.27 -17.90
CA PRO A 41 -29.22 -26.32 -17.74
C PRO A 41 -28.01 -26.69 -18.64
N ALA A 42 -27.24 -25.68 -19.05
CA ALA A 42 -26.10 -25.87 -19.95
C ALA A 42 -24.89 -25.01 -19.49
N THR A 43 -23.69 -25.49 -19.87
CA THR A 43 -22.42 -24.79 -19.66
C THR A 43 -21.95 -24.16 -20.97
N ILE A 44 -21.59 -22.88 -20.90
CA ILE A 44 -20.93 -22.13 -21.98
C ILE A 44 -19.51 -21.80 -21.52
N ILE A 45 -18.51 -22.12 -22.33
CA ILE A 45 -17.11 -21.83 -22.02
C ILE A 45 -16.71 -20.57 -22.74
N LEU A 46 -16.23 -19.59 -21.96
CA LEU A 46 -15.68 -18.32 -22.42
C LEU A 46 -14.16 -18.39 -22.32
N ASP A 47 -13.52 -18.92 -23.35
CA ASP A 47 -12.08 -19.20 -23.37
C ASP A 47 -11.25 -18.05 -23.99
N ARG A 48 -11.89 -17.18 -24.79
CA ARG A 48 -11.17 -16.14 -25.53
C ARG A 48 -10.83 -14.92 -24.69
N ASN A 49 -9.55 -14.62 -24.64
CA ASN A 49 -9.01 -13.40 -24.02
C ASN A 49 -8.79 -12.31 -25.08
N PHE A 50 -9.57 -11.23 -25.00
CA PHE A 50 -9.50 -10.08 -25.90
C PHE A 50 -8.67 -8.92 -25.33
N ARG A 51 -8.08 -9.07 -24.13
CA ARG A 51 -7.33 -8.05 -23.44
C ARG A 51 -5.83 -8.15 -23.67
N SER A 52 -5.32 -9.38 -23.63
CA SER A 52 -3.90 -9.65 -23.60
C SER A 52 -3.35 -10.09 -24.93
N ARG A 53 -2.08 -9.84 -25.16
CA ARG A 53 -1.33 -10.39 -26.29
C ARG A 53 -1.21 -11.91 -26.18
N PHE A 54 -0.91 -12.56 -27.32
CA PHE A 54 -0.69 -14.00 -27.39
C PHE A 54 0.41 -14.46 -26.42
N GLU A 55 1.54 -13.72 -26.38
CA GLU A 55 2.71 -14.06 -25.57
C GLU A 55 2.36 -14.09 -24.06
N VAL A 56 1.47 -13.20 -23.61
CA VAL A 56 0.97 -13.21 -22.21
C VAL A 56 0.07 -14.40 -21.95
N CYS A 57 -0.87 -14.70 -22.88
CA CYS A 57 -1.76 -15.85 -22.74
C CYS A 57 -0.97 -17.17 -22.74
N ASP A 58 0.03 -17.28 -23.60
CA ASP A 58 0.86 -18.48 -23.70
C ASP A 58 1.74 -18.68 -22.46
N ALA A 59 2.34 -17.61 -21.93
CA ALA A 59 3.10 -17.65 -20.68
C ALA A 59 2.23 -18.08 -19.50
N VAL A 60 1.01 -17.53 -19.38
CA VAL A 60 0.06 -17.93 -18.35
C VAL A 60 -0.31 -19.41 -18.48
N ASN A 61 -0.62 -19.87 -19.69
CA ASN A 61 -0.91 -21.28 -19.95
C ASN A 61 0.27 -22.17 -19.56
N PHE A 62 1.49 -21.80 -19.97
CA PHE A 62 2.70 -22.54 -19.66
C PHE A 62 2.93 -22.73 -18.16
N ILE A 63 2.68 -21.69 -17.37
CA ILE A 63 2.85 -21.73 -15.92
C ILE A 63 1.72 -22.56 -15.29
N PHE A 64 0.48 -22.28 -15.63
CA PHE A 64 -0.67 -22.91 -14.98
C PHE A 64 -0.84 -24.39 -15.31
N GLU A 65 -0.46 -24.84 -16.48
CA GLU A 65 -0.39 -26.28 -16.82
C GLU A 65 0.53 -27.06 -15.87
N ARG A 66 1.51 -26.38 -15.24
CA ARG A 66 2.48 -27.01 -14.33
C ARG A 66 2.13 -26.91 -12.87
N ILE A 67 1.46 -25.82 -12.47
CA ILE A 67 1.22 -25.53 -11.05
C ILE A 67 -0.23 -25.77 -10.62
N MET A 68 -1.21 -25.72 -11.55
CA MET A 68 -2.62 -25.96 -11.21
C MET A 68 -2.96 -27.43 -11.33
N THR A 69 -2.92 -28.11 -10.21
CA THR A 69 -3.31 -29.52 -10.05
C THR A 69 -4.51 -29.64 -9.14
N LYS A 70 -5.15 -30.81 -9.10
CA LYS A 70 -6.23 -31.09 -8.14
C LYS A 70 -5.81 -30.84 -6.69
N GLU A 71 -4.55 -31.06 -6.36
CA GLU A 71 -4.03 -30.87 -5.01
C GLU A 71 -3.84 -29.37 -4.67
N SER A 72 -3.27 -28.60 -5.61
CA SER A 72 -2.93 -27.18 -5.38
C SER A 72 -4.11 -26.23 -5.58
N ALA A 73 -4.96 -26.49 -6.58
CA ALA A 73 -6.01 -25.58 -7.02
C ALA A 73 -7.42 -26.22 -7.00
N LYS A 74 -7.56 -27.48 -6.55
CA LYS A 74 -8.80 -28.28 -6.57
C LYS A 74 -9.39 -28.48 -7.97
N MET A 75 -8.64 -28.14 -9.00
CA MET A 75 -9.01 -28.32 -10.42
C MET A 75 -7.76 -28.61 -11.26
N GLU A 76 -7.94 -29.25 -12.38
CA GLU A 76 -6.87 -29.42 -13.36
C GLU A 76 -6.96 -28.33 -14.44
N TYR A 77 -5.80 -27.83 -14.83
CA TYR A 77 -5.72 -26.89 -15.94
C TYR A 77 -5.72 -27.66 -17.28
N ASN A 78 -6.88 -27.82 -17.83
CA ASN A 78 -7.11 -28.59 -19.08
C ASN A 78 -7.43 -27.64 -20.26
N SER A 79 -7.82 -28.20 -21.39
CA SER A 79 -8.15 -27.44 -22.60
C SER A 79 -9.27 -26.42 -22.41
N ASP A 80 -10.20 -26.67 -21.48
CA ASP A 80 -11.32 -25.76 -21.19
C ASP A 80 -10.94 -24.56 -20.36
N GLU A 81 -9.83 -24.68 -19.60
CA GLU A 81 -9.28 -23.63 -18.73
C GLU A 81 -8.22 -22.80 -19.44
N ARG A 82 -7.73 -23.29 -20.57
CA ARG A 82 -6.67 -22.65 -21.33
C ARG A 82 -7.13 -21.33 -21.91
N LEU A 83 -6.31 -20.29 -21.77
CA LEU A 83 -6.58 -18.99 -22.37
C LEU A 83 -6.31 -19.07 -23.88
N VAL A 84 -7.32 -18.75 -24.68
CA VAL A 84 -7.21 -18.63 -26.13
C VAL A 84 -7.13 -17.15 -26.48
N ASN A 85 -6.10 -16.75 -27.23
CA ASN A 85 -5.99 -15.38 -27.68
C ASN A 85 -7.12 -15.03 -28.63
N GLY A 86 -7.86 -13.97 -28.33
CA GLY A 86 -8.95 -13.43 -29.16
C GLY A 86 -8.67 -12.02 -29.67
N ALA A 87 -7.60 -11.38 -29.19
CA ALA A 87 -7.24 -10.02 -29.56
C ALA A 87 -6.18 -10.01 -30.67
N GLU A 88 -6.32 -9.09 -31.58
CA GLU A 88 -5.33 -8.84 -32.63
C GLU A 88 -4.34 -7.77 -32.16
N PHE A 89 -3.06 -8.15 -32.08
CA PHE A 89 -1.95 -7.25 -31.85
C PHE A 89 -0.93 -7.35 -32.96
N PRO A 90 -0.27 -6.25 -33.32
CA PRO A 90 0.87 -6.32 -34.24
C PRO A 90 1.97 -7.24 -33.70
N LYS A 91 2.59 -8.03 -34.58
CA LYS A 91 3.73 -8.84 -34.17
C LYS A 91 4.87 -7.95 -33.70
N SER A 92 5.53 -8.33 -32.62
CA SER A 92 6.70 -7.66 -32.07
C SER A 92 7.61 -8.70 -31.43
N ASP A 93 8.87 -8.63 -31.70
CA ASP A 93 9.88 -9.52 -31.11
C ASP A 93 10.24 -9.11 -29.67
N ASP A 94 9.83 -7.89 -29.23
CA ASP A 94 10.15 -7.31 -27.92
C ASP A 94 9.07 -7.57 -26.85
N CYS A 95 8.07 -8.41 -27.12
CA CYS A 95 6.95 -8.65 -26.23
C CYS A 95 7.02 -10.02 -25.54
N ASN A 96 8.21 -10.52 -25.26
CA ASN A 96 8.40 -11.80 -24.61
C ASN A 96 8.08 -11.74 -23.11
N PHE A 97 7.65 -12.87 -22.56
CA PHE A 97 7.57 -13.07 -21.13
C PHE A 97 8.99 -13.28 -20.58
N GLU A 98 9.36 -12.54 -19.55
CA GLU A 98 10.69 -12.61 -18.94
C GLU A 98 10.58 -13.01 -17.46
N ILE A 99 11.53 -13.81 -17.01
CA ILE A 99 11.73 -14.15 -15.60
C ILE A 99 13.11 -13.64 -15.21
N SER A 100 13.16 -12.74 -14.24
CA SER A 100 14.43 -12.22 -13.69
C SER A 100 14.65 -12.77 -12.29
N LEU A 101 15.82 -13.35 -12.07
CA LEU A 101 16.25 -13.79 -10.75
C LEU A 101 17.26 -12.77 -10.22
N ILE A 102 16.93 -12.18 -9.07
CA ILE A 102 17.73 -11.14 -8.43
C ILE A 102 18.40 -11.72 -7.19
N GLU A 103 19.73 -11.70 -7.15
CA GLU A 103 20.53 -12.12 -6.01
C GLU A 103 20.75 -10.95 -5.05
N SER A 104 20.44 -11.14 -3.76
CA SER A 104 20.49 -10.07 -2.74
C SER A 104 21.49 -10.33 -1.61
N GLU A 105 22.27 -11.43 -1.68
CA GLU A 105 23.07 -11.91 -0.53
C GLU A 105 24.24 -10.99 -0.12
N ASN A 106 24.70 -10.07 -0.97
CA ASN A 106 25.87 -9.21 -0.72
C ASN A 106 25.55 -7.70 -0.74
N SER A 107 24.31 -7.32 -0.48
CA SER A 107 23.88 -5.91 -0.52
C SER A 107 23.50 -5.42 0.88
N ASP A 108 23.93 -4.19 1.20
CA ASP A 108 23.48 -3.47 2.41
C ASP A 108 22.01 -2.95 2.29
N LEU A 109 21.42 -3.11 1.10
CA LEU A 109 20.05 -2.69 0.81
C LEU A 109 19.05 -3.78 1.15
N GLU A 110 17.82 -3.37 1.51
CA GLU A 110 16.72 -4.30 1.68
C GLU A 110 16.31 -4.94 0.34
N LYS A 111 15.81 -6.16 0.40
CA LYS A 111 15.39 -6.93 -0.79
C LYS A 111 14.44 -6.14 -1.68
N GLU A 112 13.44 -5.50 -1.09
CA GLU A 112 12.44 -4.71 -1.79
C GLU A 112 13.04 -3.49 -2.51
N GLU A 113 14.10 -2.93 -1.97
CA GLU A 113 14.80 -1.81 -2.58
C GLU A 113 15.63 -2.25 -3.79
N ILE A 114 16.28 -3.41 -3.70
CA ILE A 114 17.04 -4.00 -4.82
C ILE A 114 16.08 -4.35 -5.98
N GLU A 115 14.96 -5.01 -5.67
CA GLU A 115 13.94 -5.32 -6.66
C GLU A 115 13.38 -4.06 -7.33
N ALA A 116 13.09 -3.02 -6.53
CA ALA A 116 12.56 -1.75 -7.04
C ALA A 116 13.57 -1.01 -7.95
N LYS A 117 14.86 -1.04 -7.62
CA LYS A 117 15.94 -0.48 -8.48
C LYS A 117 16.03 -1.22 -9.81
N TYR A 118 16.03 -2.55 -9.76
CA TYR A 118 16.02 -3.36 -10.99
C TYR A 118 14.83 -3.03 -11.90
N ILE A 119 13.63 -2.89 -11.30
CA ILE A 119 12.41 -2.51 -12.03
C ILE A 119 12.56 -1.10 -12.62
N ALA A 120 13.13 -0.15 -11.88
CA ALA A 120 13.38 1.21 -12.37
C ALA A 120 14.29 1.21 -13.60
N ASP A 121 15.41 0.48 -13.55
CA ASP A 121 16.35 0.36 -14.66
C ASP A 121 15.64 -0.26 -15.88
N LYS A 122 14.87 -1.33 -15.69
CA LYS A 122 14.11 -1.97 -16.77
C LYS A 122 13.09 -1.04 -17.42
N ILE A 123 12.36 -0.23 -16.63
CA ILE A 123 11.42 0.76 -17.14
C ILE A 123 12.16 1.83 -17.96
N HIS A 124 13.30 2.32 -17.48
CA HIS A 124 14.11 3.28 -18.21
C HIS A 124 14.60 2.72 -19.54
N ASP A 125 15.10 1.47 -19.55
CA ASP A 125 15.55 0.80 -20.77
C ASP A 125 14.42 0.68 -21.80
N MET A 126 13.22 0.29 -21.37
CA MET A 126 12.05 0.19 -22.23
C MET A 126 11.61 1.55 -22.79
N ILE A 127 11.61 2.60 -21.98
CA ILE A 127 11.28 3.96 -22.44
C ILE A 127 12.35 4.47 -23.43
N ASN A 128 13.62 4.30 -23.10
CA ASN A 128 14.72 4.79 -23.90
C ASN A 128 14.87 4.04 -25.24
N SER A 129 14.49 2.76 -25.28
CA SER A 129 14.45 1.98 -26.53
C SER A 129 13.26 2.30 -27.44
N GLY A 130 12.33 3.18 -26.99
CA GLY A 130 11.12 3.51 -27.74
C GLY A 130 10.11 2.38 -27.77
N PHE A 131 10.02 1.56 -26.71
CA PHE A 131 9.06 0.47 -26.60
C PHE A 131 7.64 0.96 -26.88
N ARG A 132 6.88 0.22 -27.69
CA ARG A 132 5.55 0.65 -28.17
C ARG A 132 4.42 -0.16 -27.54
N VAL A 133 3.38 0.54 -27.14
CA VAL A 133 2.14 0.00 -26.58
C VAL A 133 0.95 0.31 -27.48
N LYS A 134 -0.05 -0.56 -27.45
CA LYS A 134 -1.33 -0.34 -28.16
C LYS A 134 -2.22 0.55 -27.31
N ASP A 135 -2.73 1.62 -27.91
CA ASP A 135 -3.68 2.57 -27.31
C ASP A 135 -4.86 2.73 -28.26
N GLY A 136 -5.96 2.02 -27.98
CA GLY A 136 -7.04 1.85 -28.93
C GLY A 136 -6.58 1.13 -30.21
N ASP A 137 -6.69 1.80 -31.35
CA ASP A 137 -6.28 1.24 -32.67
C ASP A 137 -4.89 1.70 -33.11
N ILE A 138 -4.18 2.49 -32.31
CA ILE A 138 -2.87 3.02 -32.65
C ILE A 138 -1.76 2.41 -31.80
N MET A 139 -0.55 2.38 -32.34
CA MET A 139 0.66 2.06 -31.60
C MET A 139 1.41 3.34 -31.28
N ARG A 140 1.65 3.62 -30.00
CA ARG A 140 2.46 4.75 -29.52
C ARG A 140 3.61 4.29 -28.64
N GLU A 141 4.56 5.16 -28.43
CA GLU A 141 5.62 4.93 -27.43
C GLU A 141 5.06 4.81 -26.01
N ALA A 142 5.67 3.94 -25.23
CA ALA A 142 5.28 3.73 -23.84
C ALA A 142 5.59 4.96 -22.97
N ARG A 143 4.75 5.19 -21.98
CA ARG A 143 4.89 6.25 -20.96
C ARG A 143 4.92 5.61 -19.59
N TYR A 144 5.40 6.29 -18.57
CA TYR A 144 5.44 5.76 -17.20
C TYR A 144 4.07 5.25 -16.71
N GLY A 145 2.97 5.86 -17.11
CA GLY A 145 1.62 5.41 -16.78
C GLY A 145 1.16 4.09 -17.41
N ASP A 146 1.93 3.54 -18.35
CA ASP A 146 1.61 2.25 -18.99
C ASP A 146 2.20 1.05 -18.22
N PHE A 147 3.01 1.31 -17.20
CA PHE A 147 3.62 0.27 -16.36
C PHE A 147 2.82 0.06 -15.09
N ALA A 148 2.64 -1.21 -14.72
CA ALA A 148 2.02 -1.59 -13.46
C ALA A 148 2.88 -2.64 -12.75
N ILE A 149 3.10 -2.43 -11.44
CA ILE A 149 3.83 -3.37 -10.58
C ILE A 149 2.83 -4.04 -9.66
N ILE A 150 2.76 -5.37 -9.73
CA ILE A 150 1.85 -6.17 -8.92
C ILE A 150 2.64 -6.89 -7.85
N LEU A 151 2.33 -6.63 -6.59
CA LEU A 151 2.95 -7.27 -5.44
C LEU A 151 1.98 -8.27 -4.80
N ARG A 152 2.47 -9.42 -4.40
CA ARG A 152 1.66 -10.41 -3.66
C ARG A 152 1.11 -9.85 -2.35
N SER A 153 1.92 -9.06 -1.64
CA SER A 153 1.54 -8.39 -0.39
C SER A 153 2.09 -6.97 -0.39
N PRO A 154 1.30 -5.98 -0.81
CA PRO A 154 1.76 -4.60 -0.89
C PRO A 154 1.86 -3.90 0.47
N SER A 155 1.18 -4.43 1.51
CA SER A 155 1.23 -3.83 2.86
C SER A 155 2.67 -3.84 3.43
N GLY A 156 3.15 -2.68 3.84
CA GLY A 156 4.50 -2.48 4.37
C GLY A 156 5.61 -2.42 3.31
N LYS A 157 5.36 -2.84 2.06
CA LYS A 157 6.37 -2.92 1.00
C LYS A 157 6.17 -1.86 -0.10
N ALA A 158 4.93 -1.57 -0.45
CA ALA A 158 4.60 -0.67 -1.55
C ALA A 158 5.26 0.71 -1.42
N ALA A 159 5.43 1.21 -0.20
CA ALA A 159 6.09 2.50 0.05
C ALA A 159 7.56 2.48 -0.39
N THR A 160 8.30 1.39 -0.14
CA THR A 160 9.68 1.23 -0.58
C THR A 160 9.79 1.28 -2.11
N TYR A 161 8.91 0.54 -2.81
CA TYR A 161 8.87 0.58 -4.29
C TYR A 161 8.55 1.99 -4.81
N VAL A 162 7.52 2.64 -4.28
CA VAL A 162 7.13 4.00 -4.68
C VAL A 162 8.25 5.00 -4.45
N ASN A 163 8.90 4.96 -3.28
CA ASN A 163 10.00 5.86 -2.96
C ASN A 163 11.21 5.63 -3.86
N THR A 164 11.61 4.37 -4.08
CA THR A 164 12.76 4.03 -4.92
C THR A 164 12.52 4.44 -6.38
N LEU A 165 11.32 4.20 -6.92
CA LEU A 165 10.95 4.62 -8.28
C LEU A 165 10.95 6.13 -8.43
N ASN A 166 10.33 6.86 -7.47
CA ASN A 166 10.32 8.32 -7.49
C ASN A 166 11.75 8.91 -7.39
N ASN A 167 12.60 8.32 -6.55
CA ASN A 167 14.01 8.72 -6.43
C ASN A 167 14.79 8.45 -7.72
N SER A 168 14.39 7.45 -8.49
CA SER A 168 14.94 7.15 -9.82
C SER A 168 14.30 8.01 -10.93
N GLY A 169 13.43 8.98 -10.61
CA GLY A 169 12.79 9.86 -11.59
C GLY A 169 11.58 9.26 -12.31
N ILE A 170 11.06 8.13 -11.83
CA ILE A 170 9.85 7.48 -12.36
C ILE A 170 8.67 7.84 -11.47
N PRO A 171 7.68 8.62 -11.95
CA PRO A 171 6.50 8.97 -11.17
C PRO A 171 5.69 7.71 -10.83
N ALA A 172 5.70 7.32 -9.57
CA ALA A 172 4.99 6.13 -9.09
C ALA A 172 4.07 6.46 -7.93
N TYR A 173 2.95 5.76 -7.85
CA TYR A 173 2.02 5.84 -6.71
C TYR A 173 1.47 4.46 -6.38
N SER A 174 0.98 4.29 -5.18
CA SER A 174 0.29 3.07 -4.75
C SER A 174 -1.06 3.44 -4.15
N GLU A 175 -2.10 2.71 -4.54
CA GLU A 175 -3.45 2.84 -3.93
C GLU A 175 -3.50 2.29 -2.50
N ASN A 176 -2.52 1.49 -2.11
CA ASN A 176 -2.37 1.13 -0.71
C ASN A 176 -2.05 2.40 0.08
N LYS A 177 -3.06 2.92 0.67
CA LYS A 177 -2.94 3.92 1.72
C LYS A 177 -2.07 3.29 2.81
N SER A 178 -0.77 3.67 2.87
CA SER A 178 -0.10 3.69 4.17
C SER A 178 -1.16 4.24 5.11
N SER A 179 -1.50 3.52 6.17
CA SER A 179 -2.63 3.92 7.01
C SER A 179 -2.43 5.42 7.29
N PHE A 180 -3.43 6.23 7.01
CA PHE A 180 -3.41 7.67 7.34
C PHE A 180 -2.89 7.88 8.78
N PHE A 181 -3.22 6.93 9.65
CA PHE A 181 -2.78 6.90 11.05
C PHE A 181 -1.31 6.50 11.24
N ASP A 182 -0.61 6.04 10.21
CA ASP A 182 0.82 5.70 10.30
C ASP A 182 1.74 6.90 10.00
N ALA A 183 1.21 7.95 9.41
CA ALA A 183 1.94 9.19 9.19
C ALA A 183 2.42 9.77 10.54
N VAL A 184 3.68 10.21 10.58
CA VAL A 184 4.32 10.71 11.81
C VAL A 184 3.54 11.89 12.39
N GLU A 185 3.07 12.80 11.56
CA GLU A 185 2.29 13.97 11.94
C GLU A 185 0.97 13.55 12.61
N ILE A 186 0.32 12.54 12.07
CA ILE A 186 -0.94 12.03 12.63
C ILE A 186 -0.68 11.33 13.96
N LYS A 187 0.40 10.54 14.07
CA LYS A 187 0.80 9.90 15.34
C LYS A 187 1.11 10.94 16.42
N ILE A 188 1.79 12.04 16.08
CA ILE A 188 2.06 13.13 17.01
C ILE A 188 0.74 13.77 17.49
N MET A 189 -0.17 14.08 16.58
CA MET A 189 -1.49 14.64 16.94
C MET A 189 -2.31 13.68 17.80
N LEU A 190 -2.34 12.39 17.46
CA LEU A 190 -3.02 11.39 18.29
C LEU A 190 -2.41 11.26 19.68
N ASN A 191 -1.08 11.36 19.80
CA ASN A 191 -0.41 11.37 21.09
C ASN A 191 -0.73 12.64 21.88
N LEU A 192 -0.83 13.80 21.22
CA LEU A 192 -1.28 15.04 21.88
C LEU A 192 -2.70 14.88 22.43
N LEU A 193 -3.63 14.33 21.66
CA LEU A 193 -5.00 14.06 22.14
C LEU A 193 -5.01 13.11 23.34
N ARG A 194 -4.16 12.07 23.33
CA ARG A 194 -4.01 11.16 24.49
C ARG A 194 -3.46 11.86 25.72
N VAL A 195 -2.51 12.81 25.55
CA VAL A 195 -1.94 13.60 26.63
C VAL A 195 -2.96 14.61 27.19
N ILE A 196 -3.80 15.18 26.33
CA ILE A 196 -4.91 16.05 26.75
C ILE A 196 -5.88 15.26 27.62
N ASP A 197 -6.25 14.05 27.21
CA ASP A 197 -7.11 13.17 27.99
C ASP A 197 -6.44 12.74 29.30
N ASN A 198 -5.25 12.14 29.20
CA ASN A 198 -4.49 11.67 30.36
C ASN A 198 -2.98 11.97 30.23
N PRO A 199 -2.47 13.03 30.86
CA PRO A 199 -1.05 13.38 30.83
C PRO A 199 -0.16 12.41 31.63
N GLY A 200 -0.74 11.51 32.41
CA GLY A 200 0.00 10.50 33.18
C GLY A 200 0.58 9.34 32.35
N ILE A 201 0.31 9.29 31.05
CA ILE A 201 0.81 8.23 30.16
C ILE A 201 2.16 8.71 29.57
N ASP A 202 3.26 8.10 30.03
CA ASP A 202 4.62 8.56 29.74
C ASP A 202 4.98 8.52 28.24
N ILE A 203 4.63 7.46 27.48
CA ILE A 203 5.02 7.29 26.07
C ILE A 203 4.39 8.36 25.16
N PRO A 204 3.06 8.61 25.18
CA PRO A 204 2.46 9.71 24.44
C PRO A 204 3.03 11.08 24.85
N LEU A 205 3.22 11.31 26.16
CA LEU A 205 3.79 12.56 26.66
C LEU A 205 5.21 12.78 26.12
N LEU A 206 6.06 11.78 26.19
CA LEU A 206 7.42 11.85 25.64
C LEU A 206 7.40 12.14 24.14
N SER A 207 6.53 11.45 23.39
CA SER A 207 6.36 11.68 21.95
C SER A 207 5.98 13.13 21.62
N VAL A 208 5.10 13.74 22.41
CA VAL A 208 4.68 15.14 22.24
C VAL A 208 5.79 16.10 22.59
N LEU A 209 6.49 15.88 23.70
CA LEU A 209 7.60 16.74 24.12
C LEU A 209 8.75 16.75 23.11
N CYS A 210 9.12 15.57 22.57
CA CYS A 210 10.17 15.45 21.55
C CYS A 210 9.71 15.90 20.16
N SER A 211 8.41 16.08 19.93
CA SER A 211 7.89 16.47 18.63
C SER A 211 8.33 17.89 18.24
N PRO A 212 8.27 18.23 16.95
CA PRO A 212 8.57 19.59 16.49
C PRO A 212 7.71 20.69 17.13
N MET A 213 6.59 20.36 17.77
CA MET A 213 5.75 21.32 18.51
C MET A 213 6.48 21.94 19.69
N TYR A 214 7.22 21.11 20.44
CA TYR A 214 7.90 21.54 21.67
C TYR A 214 9.41 21.32 21.62
N ALA A 215 9.90 20.41 20.78
CA ALA A 215 11.31 20.18 20.44
C ALA A 215 12.24 20.01 21.66
N PHE A 216 11.81 19.30 22.71
CA PHE A 216 12.69 18.93 23.82
C PHE A 216 13.79 18.01 23.34
N THR A 217 15.01 18.31 23.75
CA THR A 217 16.18 17.49 23.47
C THR A 217 16.29 16.32 24.48
N PRO A 218 17.00 15.23 24.16
CA PRO A 218 17.28 14.17 25.11
C PRO A 218 17.96 14.65 26.40
N ASP A 219 18.83 15.65 26.30
CA ASP A 219 19.54 16.23 27.46
C ASP A 219 18.58 16.99 28.39
N GLU A 220 17.68 17.82 27.84
CA GLU A 220 16.63 18.53 28.63
C GLU A 220 15.70 17.54 29.33
N LEU A 221 15.35 16.40 28.65
CA LEU A 221 14.54 15.38 29.27
C LEU A 221 15.27 14.60 30.37
N ALA A 222 16.57 14.36 30.19
CA ALA A 222 17.40 13.72 31.21
C ALA A 222 17.57 14.65 32.45
N GLU A 223 17.81 15.94 32.26
CA GLU A 223 17.88 16.94 33.32
C GLU A 223 16.58 16.97 34.14
N MET A 224 15.43 17.09 33.44
CA MET A 224 14.10 17.05 34.04
C MET A 224 13.87 15.80 34.91
N ARG A 225 14.35 14.63 34.45
CA ARG A 225 14.22 13.38 35.21
C ARG A 225 15.19 13.25 36.37
N CYS A 226 16.37 13.86 36.27
CA CYS A 226 17.35 13.83 37.35
C CYS A 226 16.87 14.60 38.58
N GLU A 227 16.13 15.69 38.38
CA GLU A 227 15.57 16.48 39.47
C GLU A 227 14.41 15.78 40.20
N SER A 228 13.70 14.85 39.52
CA SER A 228 12.44 14.28 40.01
C SER A 228 12.31 12.78 39.77
N ARG A 229 13.32 11.98 40.15
CA ARG A 229 13.44 10.53 39.81
C ARG A 229 12.28 9.62 40.27
N LYS A 230 11.54 10.02 41.32
CA LYS A 230 10.46 9.19 41.90
C LYS A 230 9.05 9.57 41.46
N SER A 231 8.88 10.61 40.70
CA SER A 231 7.58 11.11 40.22
C SER A 231 7.26 10.59 38.79
N SER A 232 5.99 10.70 38.37
CA SER A 232 5.63 10.46 36.97
C SER A 232 6.33 11.49 36.07
N LEU A 233 6.47 11.18 34.77
CA LEU A 233 7.08 12.09 33.81
C LEU A 233 6.34 13.44 33.81
N TYR A 234 5.00 13.43 33.86
CA TYR A 234 4.20 14.65 33.89
C TYR A 234 4.48 15.50 35.13
N SER A 235 4.63 14.89 36.31
CA SER A 235 5.01 15.61 37.53
C SER A 235 6.39 16.22 37.40
N SER A 236 7.34 15.55 36.78
CA SER A 236 8.67 16.11 36.49
C SER A 236 8.60 17.30 35.55
N VAL A 237 7.77 17.25 34.51
CA VAL A 237 7.53 18.38 33.59
C VAL A 237 6.95 19.58 34.35
N CYS A 238 5.96 19.38 35.22
CA CYS A 238 5.35 20.46 36.03
C CYS A 238 6.34 21.09 37.00
N GLU A 239 7.25 20.31 37.59
CA GLU A 239 8.30 20.85 38.47
C GLU A 239 9.32 21.64 37.66
N TYR A 240 9.79 21.09 36.53
CA TYR A 240 10.73 21.76 35.65
C TYR A 240 10.18 23.05 35.02
N ALA A 241 8.85 23.14 34.84
CA ALA A 241 8.16 24.33 34.36
C ALA A 241 8.30 25.57 35.29
N LYS A 242 8.68 25.35 36.54
CA LYS A 242 8.93 26.48 37.49
C LYS A 242 10.18 27.27 37.12
N THR A 243 11.16 26.62 36.50
CA THR A 243 12.49 27.21 36.18
C THR A 243 12.73 27.30 34.67
N ASN A 244 12.01 26.55 33.85
CA ASN A 244 12.21 26.47 32.40
C ASN A 244 11.00 26.98 31.64
N ASP A 245 11.20 28.01 30.79
CA ASP A 245 10.12 28.64 30.02
C ASP A 245 9.49 27.73 28.97
N LYS A 246 10.26 26.81 28.39
CA LYS A 246 9.78 25.86 27.41
C LYS A 246 8.81 24.86 28.05
N ALA A 247 9.15 24.34 29.21
CA ALA A 247 8.28 23.45 29.96
C ALA A 247 7.03 24.19 30.47
N ARG A 248 7.19 25.44 30.90
CA ARG A 248 6.07 26.31 31.32
C ARG A 248 5.09 26.51 30.16
N LYS A 249 5.58 26.84 28.96
CA LYS A 249 4.76 27.00 27.78
C LYS A 249 3.93 25.71 27.50
N PHE A 250 4.57 24.55 27.56
CA PHE A 250 3.86 23.27 27.37
C PHE A 250 2.75 23.05 28.39
N VAL A 251 3.04 23.27 29.68
CA VAL A 251 2.06 23.07 30.77
C VAL A 251 0.88 24.02 30.64
N ASP A 252 1.12 25.30 30.32
CA ASP A 252 0.07 26.30 30.12
C ASP A 252 -0.80 25.99 28.90
N GLU A 253 -0.19 25.64 27.77
CA GLU A 253 -0.91 25.24 26.57
C GLU A 253 -1.73 23.97 26.79
N LEU A 254 -1.17 22.96 27.47
CA LEU A 254 -1.88 21.74 27.81
C LEU A 254 -3.12 22.02 28.67
N LYS A 255 -3.01 22.94 29.64
CA LYS A 255 -4.15 23.34 30.48
C LYS A 255 -5.26 23.96 29.64
N ILE A 256 -4.92 24.88 28.73
CA ILE A 256 -5.88 25.52 27.84
C ILE A 256 -6.58 24.47 26.95
N LEU A 257 -5.81 23.50 26.40
CA LEU A 257 -6.36 22.45 25.55
C LEU A 257 -7.26 21.49 26.33
N ARG A 258 -6.93 21.18 27.58
CA ARG A 258 -7.79 20.37 28.46
C ARG A 258 -9.10 21.08 28.80
N ASP A 259 -9.06 22.38 29.08
CA ASP A 259 -10.25 23.19 29.32
C ASP A 259 -11.13 23.25 28.03
N CYS A 260 -10.49 23.39 26.86
CA CYS A 260 -11.16 23.34 25.57
C CYS A 260 -11.82 21.99 25.30
N ALA A 261 -11.17 20.87 25.65
CA ALA A 261 -11.68 19.53 25.44
C ALA A 261 -12.96 19.25 26.27
N CYS A 262 -13.13 19.91 27.42
CA CYS A 262 -14.33 19.77 28.25
C CYS A 262 -15.58 20.40 27.64
N THR A 263 -15.45 21.38 26.74
CA THR A 263 -16.55 22.23 26.29
C THR A 263 -16.79 22.21 24.79
N ASN A 264 -15.83 21.70 24.01
CA ASN A 264 -15.87 21.77 22.55
C ASN A 264 -15.80 20.38 21.91
N SER A 265 -16.10 20.30 20.61
CA SER A 265 -15.96 19.11 19.79
C SER A 265 -14.50 18.80 19.49
N VAL A 266 -14.21 17.56 19.09
CA VAL A 266 -12.83 17.09 18.79
C VAL A 266 -12.19 17.87 17.61
N ASP A 267 -12.96 18.22 16.61
CA ASP A 267 -12.49 19.02 15.47
C ASP A 267 -12.08 20.43 15.89
N ALA A 268 -12.86 21.08 16.77
CA ALA A 268 -12.50 22.38 17.35
C ALA A 268 -11.25 22.29 18.23
N LEU A 269 -11.12 21.22 19.02
CA LEU A 269 -9.92 20.96 19.82
C LEU A 269 -8.68 20.78 18.95
N ILE A 270 -8.76 19.98 17.88
CA ILE A 270 -7.64 19.76 16.94
C ILE A 270 -7.26 21.10 16.27
N SER A 271 -8.24 21.86 15.81
CA SER A 271 -8.02 23.18 15.20
C SER A 271 -7.30 24.13 16.18
N LYS A 272 -7.75 24.15 17.43
CA LYS A 272 -7.14 24.97 18.50
C LYS A 272 -5.71 24.52 18.80
N ALA A 273 -5.46 23.22 18.87
CA ALA A 273 -4.13 22.66 19.08
C ALA A 273 -3.17 23.04 17.93
N CYS A 274 -3.62 22.93 16.67
CA CYS A 274 -2.84 23.34 15.51
C CYS A 274 -2.50 24.84 15.52
N GLU A 275 -3.47 25.69 15.88
CA GLU A 275 -3.28 27.13 15.98
C GLU A 275 -2.24 27.50 17.04
N MET A 276 -2.39 26.95 18.25
CA MET A 276 -1.53 27.28 19.40
C MET A 276 -0.09 26.80 19.21
N THR A 277 0.09 25.59 18.68
CA THR A 277 1.41 24.97 18.53
C THR A 277 2.10 25.34 17.21
N GLY A 278 1.37 25.91 16.24
CA GLY A 278 1.87 26.15 14.88
C GLY A 278 2.11 24.86 14.09
N PHE A 279 1.53 23.74 14.53
CA PHE A 279 1.86 22.40 14.03
C PHE A 279 1.64 22.24 12.52
N MET A 280 0.59 22.83 11.95
CA MET A 280 0.35 22.78 10.51
C MET A 280 1.50 23.39 9.71
N SER A 281 2.00 24.53 10.10
CA SER A 281 3.13 25.21 9.45
C SER A 281 4.42 24.41 9.58
N ILE A 282 4.65 23.83 10.76
CA ILE A 282 5.81 22.97 11.03
C ILE A 282 5.77 21.69 10.17
N SER A 283 4.63 21.02 10.12
CA SER A 283 4.44 19.79 9.34
C SER A 283 4.64 20.04 7.83
N LEU A 284 4.13 21.16 7.30
CA LEU A 284 4.35 21.56 5.92
C LEU A 284 5.83 21.85 5.62
N ALA A 285 6.56 22.45 6.56
CA ALA A 285 7.98 22.74 6.41
C ALA A 285 8.84 21.47 6.42
N VAL A 286 8.49 20.48 7.23
CA VAL A 286 9.18 19.18 7.31
C VAL A 286 8.90 18.35 6.05
N SER A 287 7.64 18.20 5.64
CA SER A 287 7.28 17.44 4.44
C SER A 287 7.79 18.06 3.13
N GLY A 288 8.12 19.35 3.13
CA GLY A 288 8.73 20.04 1.98
C GLY A 288 10.23 19.73 1.78
N LYS A 289 10.93 19.21 2.82
CA LYS A 289 12.36 18.82 2.70
C LYS A 289 12.56 17.48 2.03
N ASP A 290 11.58 16.58 2.12
CA ASP A 290 11.63 15.25 1.51
C ASP A 290 11.19 15.25 0.02
N ARG A 291 10.87 16.43 -0.53
CA ARG A 291 10.47 16.63 -1.93
C ARG A 291 11.53 17.33 -2.79
N LYS A 292 12.79 17.40 -2.34
CA LYS A 292 13.90 17.94 -3.15
C LYS A 292 14.88 16.85 -3.53
#